data_0149aefb3dc2327fc56df981d2d8fc98
#
_entry.id   0149aefb3dc2327fc56df981d2d8fc98
#
_cell.length_a   1.000
_cell.length_b   1.000
_cell.length_c   1.000
_cell.angle_alpha   90.00
_cell.angle_beta   90.00
_cell.angle_gamma   90.00
#
_symmetry.space_group_name_H-M   'P 1'
#
loop_
_entity.id
_entity.type
_entity.pdbx_description
1 polymer ?
#
loop_
_entity_poly.entity_id
_entity_poly.type
_entity_poly.pdbx_seq_one_letter_code
_entity_poly.pdbx_strand_id
1 'polypeptide(L)'
;MLMEEIHTDMSDTADIMKGTTYTISELAKEFDITPRAIRFYEDQGLISPSRKGRRRVYRERDRVRLKLVLRGKRLGFALSEVKEMFDLYDTAPGETAQLRFLLGKIKDRREMLEQQRQDIEAVLHEMESVEKRAVTVLEEMGEG
;
A
#
# COMPACT_ATOMS: atom_id res chain seq x y z
N MET A 1 -12.47 1.14 10.01
CA MET A 1 -11.01 1.26 10.02
C MET A 1 -10.37 0.23 9.12
N LEU A 2 -9.12 0.45 8.75
CA LEU A 2 -8.43 -0.41 7.78
C LEU A 2 -8.42 -1.89 8.17
N MET A 3 -8.19 -2.19 9.46
CA MET A 3 -8.11 -3.58 9.91
C MET A 3 -9.43 -4.32 9.81
N GLU A 4 -10.53 -3.66 10.15
CA GLU A 4 -11.86 -4.25 10.02
C GLU A 4 -12.18 -4.55 8.55
N GLU A 5 -11.82 -3.64 7.65
CA GLU A 5 -11.99 -3.85 6.21
C GLU A 5 -11.17 -5.03 5.72
N ILE A 6 -9.90 -5.15 6.17
CA ILE A 6 -9.04 -6.26 5.80
C ILE A 6 -9.62 -7.57 6.31
N HIS A 7 -10.03 -7.60 7.57
CA HIS A 7 -10.58 -8.81 8.19
C HIS A 7 -11.87 -9.24 7.51
N THR A 8 -12.79 -8.31 7.28
CA THR A 8 -14.06 -8.57 6.60
C THR A 8 -13.83 -9.06 5.19
N ASP A 9 -12.98 -8.37 4.42
CA ASP A 9 -12.67 -8.74 3.04
C ASP A 9 -12.09 -10.16 2.94
N MET A 10 -11.21 -10.54 3.89
CA MET A 10 -10.59 -11.87 3.90
C MET A 10 -11.54 -12.95 4.41
N SER A 11 -12.43 -12.64 5.34
CA SER A 11 -13.39 -13.59 5.90
C SER A 11 -14.51 -13.91 4.92
N ASP A 12 -15.04 -12.91 4.24
CA ASP A 12 -16.15 -13.06 3.30
C ASP A 12 -15.74 -13.82 2.04
N THR A 13 -14.45 -13.84 1.72
CA THR A 13 -13.92 -14.51 0.55
C THR A 13 -14.30 -15.98 0.49
N ALA A 14 -14.33 -16.67 1.63
CA ALA A 14 -14.65 -18.10 1.67
C ALA A 14 -16.04 -18.42 1.12
N ASP A 15 -17.02 -17.54 1.35
CA ASP A 15 -18.39 -17.75 0.89
C ASP A 15 -18.59 -17.36 -0.57
N ILE A 16 -17.79 -16.43 -1.07
CA ILE A 16 -17.89 -15.87 -2.42
C ILE A 16 -17.07 -16.65 -3.43
N MET A 17 -16.07 -17.39 -2.99
CA MET A 17 -15.11 -18.09 -3.86
C MET A 17 -15.73 -19.12 -4.80
N LYS A 18 -16.91 -19.60 -4.50
CA LYS A 18 -17.57 -20.64 -5.31
C LYS A 18 -18.18 -20.04 -6.56
N GLY A 19 -17.43 -20.00 -7.64
CA GLY A 19 -17.95 -19.70 -8.96
C GLY A 19 -17.59 -18.35 -9.57
N THR A 20 -17.15 -17.39 -8.78
CA THR A 20 -16.74 -16.10 -9.32
C THR A 20 -15.27 -16.11 -9.69
N THR A 21 -15.00 -15.91 -10.98
CA THR A 21 -13.63 -15.82 -11.48
C THR A 21 -13.48 -14.54 -12.29
N TYR A 22 -12.23 -14.11 -12.44
CA TYR A 22 -11.89 -12.88 -13.15
C TYR A 22 -10.74 -13.13 -14.11
N THR A 23 -10.76 -12.42 -15.22
CA THR A 23 -9.61 -12.36 -16.13
C THR A 23 -8.66 -11.26 -15.65
N ILE A 24 -7.42 -11.30 -16.13
CA ILE A 24 -6.45 -10.24 -15.83
C ILE A 24 -6.95 -8.88 -16.35
N SER A 25 -7.61 -8.87 -17.50
CA SER A 25 -8.16 -7.65 -18.08
C SER A 25 -9.26 -7.04 -17.22
N GLU A 26 -10.13 -7.88 -16.67
CA GLU A 26 -11.19 -7.43 -15.77
C GLU A 26 -10.63 -6.79 -14.52
N LEU A 27 -9.62 -7.41 -13.89
CA LEU A 27 -8.98 -6.87 -12.70
C LEU A 27 -8.19 -5.60 -12.99
N ALA A 28 -7.48 -5.56 -14.12
CA ALA A 28 -6.74 -4.39 -14.54
C ALA A 28 -7.67 -3.18 -14.69
N LYS A 29 -8.83 -3.41 -15.30
CA LYS A 29 -9.84 -2.36 -15.49
C LYS A 29 -10.47 -1.93 -14.18
N GLU A 30 -10.82 -2.88 -13.31
CA GLU A 30 -11.46 -2.58 -12.01
C GLU A 30 -10.58 -1.68 -11.15
N PHE A 31 -9.29 -1.99 -11.08
CA PHE A 31 -8.35 -1.29 -10.20
C PHE A 31 -7.55 -0.19 -10.90
N ASP A 32 -7.81 0.03 -12.18
CA ASP A 32 -7.11 1.03 -12.98
C ASP A 32 -5.58 0.86 -12.93
N ILE A 33 -5.14 -0.36 -13.16
CA ILE A 33 -3.73 -0.73 -13.23
C ILE A 33 -3.48 -1.56 -14.48
N THR A 34 -2.21 -1.75 -14.82
CA THR A 34 -1.86 -2.52 -16.01
C THR A 34 -1.84 -4.02 -15.72
N PRO A 35 -2.11 -4.86 -16.73
CA PRO A 35 -1.90 -6.31 -16.59
C PRO A 35 -0.46 -6.66 -16.16
N ARG A 36 0.50 -5.87 -16.61
CA ARG A 36 1.91 -6.04 -16.23
C ARG A 36 2.11 -5.87 -14.72
N ALA A 37 1.45 -4.90 -14.10
CA ALA A 37 1.50 -4.69 -12.66
C ALA A 37 0.93 -5.90 -11.92
N ILE A 38 -0.18 -6.44 -12.40
CA ILE A 38 -0.80 -7.64 -11.79
C ILE A 38 0.15 -8.83 -11.87
N ARG A 39 0.76 -9.06 -13.03
CA ARG A 39 1.75 -10.13 -13.19
C ARG A 39 2.96 -9.96 -12.28
N PHE A 40 3.38 -8.71 -12.05
CA PHE A 40 4.43 -8.40 -11.10
C PHE A 40 4.06 -8.83 -9.69
N TYR A 41 2.84 -8.54 -9.23
CA TYR A 41 2.38 -8.95 -7.91
C TYR A 41 2.26 -10.47 -7.79
N GLU A 42 1.90 -11.15 -8.87
CA GLU A 42 1.91 -12.60 -8.95
C GLU A 42 3.35 -13.14 -8.77
N ASP A 43 4.32 -12.56 -9.46
CA ASP A 43 5.72 -12.93 -9.37
C ASP A 43 6.28 -12.72 -7.96
N GLN A 44 5.78 -11.72 -7.25
CA GLN A 44 6.17 -11.46 -5.86
C GLN A 44 5.47 -12.37 -4.85
N GLY A 45 4.61 -13.25 -5.31
CA GLY A 45 3.91 -14.19 -4.44
C GLY A 45 2.73 -13.59 -3.67
N LEU A 46 2.24 -12.45 -4.09
CA LEU A 46 1.12 -11.78 -3.42
C LEU A 46 -0.23 -12.32 -3.86
N ILE A 47 -0.33 -12.77 -5.09
CA ILE A 47 -1.53 -13.41 -5.65
C ILE A 47 -1.10 -14.67 -6.40
N SER A 48 -2.01 -15.64 -6.49
CA SER A 48 -1.72 -16.95 -7.09
C SER A 48 -2.90 -17.42 -7.94
N PRO A 49 -3.03 -16.90 -9.17
CA PRO A 49 -4.11 -17.33 -10.05
C PRO A 49 -3.92 -18.78 -10.50
N SER A 50 -5.02 -19.44 -10.80
CA SER A 50 -5.03 -20.73 -11.45
C SER A 50 -4.82 -20.53 -12.95
N ARG A 51 -4.45 -21.59 -13.65
CA ARG A 51 -4.35 -21.55 -15.11
C ARG A 51 -5.33 -22.52 -15.73
N LYS A 52 -6.04 -22.04 -16.75
CA LYS A 52 -6.88 -22.84 -17.63
C LYS A 52 -6.24 -22.78 -19.01
N GLY A 53 -5.40 -23.77 -19.34
CA GLY A 53 -4.54 -23.70 -20.51
C GLY A 53 -3.51 -22.59 -20.38
N ARG A 54 -3.53 -21.62 -21.30
CA ARG A 54 -2.65 -20.45 -21.28
C ARG A 54 -3.25 -19.25 -20.52
N ARG A 55 -4.51 -19.37 -20.10
CA ARG A 55 -5.23 -18.25 -19.47
C ARG A 55 -5.06 -18.28 -17.97
N ARG A 56 -4.79 -17.13 -17.39
CA ARG A 56 -4.82 -16.95 -15.93
C ARG A 56 -6.28 -16.76 -15.50
N VAL A 57 -6.65 -17.48 -14.44
CA VAL A 57 -7.99 -17.37 -13.83
C VAL A 57 -7.82 -16.93 -12.40
N TYR A 58 -8.29 -15.73 -12.11
CA TYR A 58 -8.21 -15.14 -10.77
C TYR A 58 -9.51 -15.42 -10.03
N ARG A 59 -9.39 -15.74 -8.75
CA ARG A 59 -10.53 -15.98 -7.87
C ARG A 59 -10.81 -14.75 -7.02
N GLU A 60 -11.92 -14.76 -6.29
CA GLU A 60 -12.26 -13.66 -5.39
C GLU A 60 -11.16 -13.40 -4.37
N ARG A 61 -10.51 -14.44 -3.87
CA ARG A 61 -9.36 -14.30 -2.97
C ARG A 61 -8.24 -13.46 -3.59
N ASP A 62 -7.92 -13.70 -4.84
CA ASP A 62 -6.91 -12.94 -5.57
C ASP A 62 -7.33 -11.48 -5.74
N ARG A 63 -8.59 -11.26 -6.05
CA ARG A 63 -9.14 -9.91 -6.19
C ARG A 63 -9.04 -9.13 -4.88
N VAL A 64 -9.43 -9.74 -3.77
CA VAL A 64 -9.34 -9.13 -2.44
C VAL A 64 -7.89 -8.83 -2.09
N ARG A 65 -6.98 -9.76 -2.34
CA ARG A 65 -5.55 -9.57 -2.09
C ARG A 65 -4.98 -8.43 -2.92
N LEU A 66 -5.36 -8.35 -4.19
CA LEU A 66 -4.93 -7.25 -5.06
C LEU A 66 -5.40 -5.91 -4.52
N LYS A 67 -6.64 -5.82 -4.07
CA LYS A 67 -7.19 -4.63 -3.42
C LYS A 67 -6.35 -4.21 -2.21
N LEU A 68 -5.98 -5.17 -1.37
CA LEU A 68 -5.18 -4.94 -0.17
C LEU A 68 -3.74 -4.54 -0.49
N VAL A 69 -3.15 -5.13 -1.52
CA VAL A 69 -1.82 -4.75 -2.01
C VAL A 69 -1.80 -3.27 -2.43
N LEU A 70 -2.79 -2.86 -3.21
CA LEU A 70 -2.88 -1.48 -3.69
C LEU A 70 -3.12 -0.49 -2.55
N ARG A 71 -3.92 -0.89 -1.55
CA ARG A 71 -4.14 -0.08 -0.35
C ARG A 71 -2.86 0.06 0.46
N GLY A 72 -2.15 -1.03 0.70
CA GLY A 72 -0.87 -1.03 1.41
C GLY A 72 0.16 -0.14 0.72
N LYS A 73 0.24 -0.23 -0.59
CA LYS A 73 1.12 0.61 -1.39
C LYS A 73 0.80 2.10 -1.22
N ARG A 74 -0.48 2.47 -1.23
CA ARG A 74 -0.89 3.87 -1.00
C ARG A 74 -0.51 4.37 0.39
N LEU A 75 -0.55 3.51 1.39
CA LEU A 75 -0.16 3.84 2.75
C LEU A 75 1.36 3.86 2.94
N GLY A 76 2.11 3.49 1.91
CA GLY A 76 3.56 3.52 1.95
C GLY A 76 4.23 2.28 2.51
N PHE A 77 3.48 1.17 2.61
CA PHE A 77 4.08 -0.11 2.99
C PHE A 77 4.83 -0.72 1.82
N ALA A 78 5.94 -1.39 2.11
CA ALA A 78 6.66 -2.18 1.13
C ALA A 78 5.86 -3.44 0.79
N LEU A 79 6.02 -3.96 -0.42
CA LEU A 79 5.33 -5.19 -0.82
C LEU A 79 5.69 -6.37 0.08
N SER A 80 6.93 -6.43 0.57
CA SER A 80 7.35 -7.45 1.53
C SER A 80 6.55 -7.38 2.83
N GLU A 81 6.23 -6.19 3.28
CA GLU A 81 5.41 -6.00 4.49
C GLU A 81 3.96 -6.44 4.26
N VAL A 82 3.41 -6.14 3.09
CA VAL A 82 2.06 -6.61 2.71
C VAL A 82 2.03 -8.13 2.65
N LYS A 83 3.08 -8.74 2.10
CA LYS A 83 3.20 -10.20 2.02
C LYS A 83 3.25 -10.81 3.41
N GLU A 84 4.02 -10.23 4.34
CA GLU A 84 4.06 -10.68 5.73
C GLU A 84 2.68 -10.67 6.36
N MET A 85 1.88 -9.63 6.08
CA MET A 85 0.51 -9.54 6.57
C MET A 85 -0.38 -10.66 6.02
N PHE A 86 -0.22 -11.00 4.73
CA PHE A 86 -0.97 -12.12 4.13
C PHE A 86 -0.54 -13.46 4.74
N ASP A 87 0.75 -13.68 4.91
CA ASP A 87 1.28 -14.91 5.51
C ASP A 87 0.77 -15.06 6.95
N LEU A 88 0.72 -13.97 7.68
CA LEU A 88 0.18 -13.97 9.04
C LEU A 88 -1.30 -14.32 9.06
N TYR A 89 -2.07 -13.81 8.11
CA TYR A 89 -3.49 -14.14 7.97
C TYR A 89 -3.72 -15.62 7.71
N ASP A 90 -2.84 -16.22 6.90
CA ASP A 90 -2.96 -17.63 6.53
C ASP A 90 -2.52 -18.59 7.65
N THR A 91 -1.58 -18.17 8.50
CA THR A 91 -0.89 -19.07 9.43
C THR A 91 -1.06 -18.74 10.91
N ALA A 92 -1.36 -17.49 11.26
CA ALA A 92 -1.40 -17.07 12.66
C ALA A 92 -2.67 -17.55 13.37
N PRO A 93 -2.54 -18.00 14.62
CA PRO A 93 -3.69 -18.43 15.42
C PRO A 93 -4.39 -17.23 16.05
N GLY A 94 -5.27 -16.57 15.32
CA GLY A 94 -6.18 -15.62 15.91
C GLY A 94 -5.97 -14.16 15.55
N GLU A 95 -7.05 -13.44 15.71
CA GLU A 95 -7.19 -12.03 15.34
C GLU A 95 -6.26 -11.10 16.15
N THR A 96 -6.04 -11.41 17.41
CA THR A 96 -5.20 -10.59 18.29
C THR A 96 -3.77 -10.45 17.77
N ALA A 97 -3.18 -11.56 17.31
CA ALA A 97 -1.83 -11.56 16.75
C ALA A 97 -1.76 -10.72 15.47
N GLN A 98 -2.78 -10.84 14.63
CA GLN A 98 -2.89 -10.09 13.39
C GLN A 98 -3.00 -8.59 13.64
N LEU A 99 -3.82 -8.20 14.61
CA LEU A 99 -4.00 -6.81 15.00
C LEU A 99 -2.72 -6.21 15.58
N ARG A 100 -2.03 -6.94 16.44
CA ARG A 100 -0.76 -6.48 17.02
C ARG A 100 0.32 -6.27 15.96
N PHE A 101 0.39 -7.18 15.00
CA PHE A 101 1.32 -7.06 13.89
C PHE A 101 1.05 -5.80 13.07
N LEU A 102 -0.21 -5.58 12.71
CA LEU A 102 -0.62 -4.39 11.95
C LEU A 102 -0.32 -3.11 12.73
N LEU A 103 -0.65 -3.05 14.01
CA LEU A 103 -0.40 -1.88 14.84
C LEU A 103 1.09 -1.56 14.94
N GLY A 104 1.94 -2.58 15.04
CA GLY A 104 3.39 -2.41 15.02
C GLY A 104 3.89 -1.81 13.72
N LYS A 105 3.40 -2.30 12.60
CA LYS A 105 3.78 -1.78 11.27
C LYS A 105 3.32 -0.34 11.08
N ILE A 106 2.11 -0.02 11.50
CA ILE A 106 1.58 1.35 11.44
C ILE A 106 2.41 2.29 12.30
N LYS A 107 2.76 1.86 13.52
CA LYS A 107 3.56 2.67 14.43
C LYS A 107 4.92 3.02 13.81
N ASP A 108 5.62 2.03 13.27
CA ASP A 108 6.92 2.23 12.66
C ASP A 108 6.83 3.18 11.46
N ARG A 109 5.81 3.01 10.63
CA ARG A 109 5.60 3.87 9.46
C ARG A 109 5.26 5.31 9.86
N ARG A 110 4.43 5.47 10.89
CA ARG A 110 4.08 6.80 11.40
C ARG A 110 5.30 7.53 11.96
N GLU A 111 6.15 6.84 12.69
CA GLU A 111 7.37 7.44 13.24
C GLU A 111 8.30 7.92 12.12
N MET A 112 8.45 7.13 11.07
CA MET A 112 9.24 7.50 9.91
C MET A 112 8.67 8.74 9.21
N LEU A 113 7.35 8.76 8.98
CA LEU A 113 6.68 9.90 8.33
C LEU A 113 6.75 11.16 9.18
N GLU A 114 6.63 11.03 10.48
CA GLU A 114 6.75 12.15 11.42
C GLU A 114 8.14 12.76 11.38
N GLN A 115 9.17 11.92 11.31
CA GLN A 115 10.54 12.38 11.16
C GLN A 115 10.75 13.11 9.83
N GLN A 116 10.21 12.57 8.75
CA GLN A 116 10.28 13.21 7.43
C GLN A 116 9.59 14.58 7.44
N ARG A 117 8.45 14.68 8.13
CA ARG A 117 7.73 15.95 8.27
C ARG A 117 8.59 17.00 8.98
N GLN A 118 9.24 16.62 10.08
CA GLN A 118 10.13 17.51 10.82
C GLN A 118 11.31 17.96 9.96
N ASP A 119 11.89 17.05 9.18
CA ASP A 119 13.00 17.37 8.29
C ASP A 119 12.58 18.36 7.21
N ILE A 120 11.40 18.18 6.64
CA ILE A 120 10.84 19.08 5.63
C ILE A 120 10.60 20.47 6.24
N GLU A 121 10.01 20.53 7.41
CA GLU A 121 9.75 21.81 8.11
C GLU A 121 11.06 22.57 8.38
N ALA A 122 12.11 21.85 8.77
CA ALA A 122 13.41 22.47 9.01
C ALA A 122 14.01 23.06 7.72
N VAL A 123 13.92 22.36 6.61
CA VAL A 123 14.40 22.83 5.31
C VAL A 123 13.59 24.06 4.85
N LEU A 124 12.29 24.02 4.97
CA LEU A 124 11.43 25.15 4.61
C LEU A 124 11.74 26.39 5.44
N HIS A 125 11.99 26.21 6.74
CA HIS A 125 12.38 27.30 7.63
C HIS A 125 13.72 27.93 7.21
N GLU A 126 14.68 27.09 6.87
CA GLU A 126 15.99 27.57 6.39
C GLU A 126 15.87 28.33 5.07
N MET A 127 15.06 27.82 4.14
CA MET A 127 14.79 28.51 2.87
C MET A 127 14.17 29.88 3.09
N GLU A 128 13.22 29.98 4.01
CA GLU A 128 12.58 31.23 4.37
C GLU A 128 13.61 32.25 4.91
N SER A 129 14.51 31.79 5.76
CA SER A 129 15.56 32.64 6.31
C SER A 129 16.50 33.16 5.22
N VAL A 130 16.91 32.30 4.31
CA VAL A 130 17.78 32.68 3.18
C VAL A 130 17.07 33.67 2.26
N GLU A 131 15.80 33.41 1.97
CA GLU A 131 14.96 34.30 1.15
C GLU A 131 14.88 35.70 1.75
N LYS A 132 14.58 35.82 3.04
CA LYS A 132 14.52 37.10 3.73
C LYS A 132 15.83 37.87 3.66
N ARG A 133 16.93 37.17 3.86
CA ARG A 133 18.28 37.80 3.76
C ARG A 133 18.57 38.31 2.36
N ALA A 134 18.23 37.52 1.34
CA ALA A 134 18.42 37.89 -0.06
C ALA A 134 17.60 39.13 -0.42
N VAL A 135 16.33 39.15 0.00
CA VAL A 135 15.46 40.32 -0.20
C VAL A 135 16.03 41.56 0.48
N THR A 136 16.47 41.46 1.73
CA THR A 136 17.07 42.56 2.46
C THR A 136 18.31 43.09 1.75
N VAL A 137 19.20 42.23 1.27
CA VAL A 137 20.38 42.65 0.56
C VAL A 137 20.01 43.39 -0.74
N LEU A 138 19.03 42.87 -1.49
CA LEU A 138 18.57 43.54 -2.71
C LEU A 138 18.03 44.94 -2.41
N GLU A 139 17.25 45.08 -1.34
CA GLU A 139 16.71 46.39 -0.91
C GLU A 139 17.82 47.37 -0.53
N GLU A 140 18.82 46.91 0.21
CA GLU A 140 19.98 47.69 0.59
C GLU A 140 20.81 48.12 -0.62
N MET A 141 20.83 47.31 -1.68
CA MET A 141 21.49 47.67 -2.93
C MET A 141 20.64 48.58 -3.81
N GLY A 142 19.43 48.89 -3.40
CA GLY A 142 18.51 49.74 -4.17
C GLY A 142 17.86 49.09 -5.37
N GLU A 143 17.89 47.77 -5.42
CA GLU A 143 17.36 46.99 -6.55
C GLU A 143 16.10 46.19 -6.18
N GLY A 144 15.53 46.52 -5.06
CA GLY A 144 14.28 45.91 -4.61
C GLY A 144 13.14 46.11 -5.58
#